data_2e23304103e10a20f4575cb2b6db3fbf
#
_entry.id   2e23304103e10a20f4575cb2b6db3fbf
#
_cell.length_a   1.000
_cell.length_b   1.000
_cell.length_c   1.000
_cell.angle_alpha   90.00
_cell.angle_beta   90.00
_cell.angle_gamma   90.00
#
_symmetry.space_group_name_H-M   'P 1'
#
loop_
_entity.id
_entity.type
_entity.pdbx_description
1 polymer ?
#
loop_
_entity_poly.entity_id
_entity_poly.type
_entity_poly.pdbx_seq_one_letter_code
_entity_poly.pdbx_strand_id
1 'polypeptide(L)'
;WLLNSRSYPAGWGYNGRVGPDADSTAMAIALLTALGFEVAEADRSFLRRHWRRGEGMATYRDGPGAWANAHWDVTPWGYLGLAAADRAELRSEFLAALRRNRTEDGLWRAYWWRTPLYSTFLTLEALRELGIPAPETGRPTGPFSVDNPFDLANAIGISALAHGSAEAIGRPLRTLLDWQLPDGRWPGSANLRVTDDGCSEPWVKPEGAYYADAAGTLTTATAVRALTHLLQDVFAVRNAGEAPASTVRQSR
;
A
#
# COMPACT_ATOMS: atom_id res chain seq x y z
N TRP A 1 -12.04 -19.24 -0.79
CA TRP A 1 -11.76 -18.78 -2.17
C TRP A 1 -10.26 -18.53 -2.39
N LEU A 2 -9.60 -17.71 -1.58
CA LEU A 2 -8.19 -17.33 -1.77
C LEU A 2 -7.26 -18.56 -1.85
N LEU A 3 -7.40 -19.54 -0.95
CA LEU A 3 -6.60 -20.76 -0.97
C LEU A 3 -6.81 -21.57 -2.25
N ASN A 4 -8.05 -21.59 -2.78
CA ASN A 4 -8.38 -22.32 -4.00
C ASN A 4 -7.96 -21.58 -5.28
N SER A 5 -7.63 -20.29 -5.21
CA SER A 5 -7.16 -19.50 -6.34
C SER A 5 -5.63 -19.42 -6.44
N ARG A 6 -4.93 -20.10 -5.53
CA ARG A 6 -3.46 -20.18 -5.56
C ARG A 6 -2.99 -20.90 -6.82
N SER A 7 -2.02 -20.32 -7.49
CA SER A 7 -1.40 -20.91 -8.68
C SER A 7 -0.43 -22.05 -8.31
N TYR A 8 -0.27 -23.01 -9.20
CA TYR A 8 0.75 -24.04 -9.05
C TYR A 8 2.02 -23.62 -9.82
N PRO A 9 3.24 -23.78 -9.29
CA PRO A 9 3.55 -24.33 -7.96
C PRO A 9 3.44 -23.31 -6.81
N ALA A 10 3.31 -22.02 -7.07
CA ALA A 10 3.30 -20.97 -6.04
C ALA A 10 2.68 -19.67 -6.53
N GLY A 11 2.20 -18.85 -5.58
CA GLY A 11 1.77 -17.47 -5.80
C GLY A 11 0.33 -17.31 -6.26
N TRP A 12 -0.08 -16.07 -6.40
CA TRP A 12 -1.40 -15.65 -6.88
C TRP A 12 -1.24 -14.64 -8.01
N GLY A 13 -2.13 -14.71 -8.99
CA GLY A 13 -2.24 -13.72 -10.05
C GLY A 13 -3.38 -12.75 -9.80
N TYR A 14 -3.37 -11.64 -10.51
CA TYR A 14 -4.41 -10.63 -10.48
C TYR A 14 -5.82 -11.19 -10.74
N ASN A 15 -5.92 -12.23 -11.56
CA ASN A 15 -7.14 -13.00 -11.78
C ASN A 15 -6.81 -14.43 -12.26
N GLY A 16 -7.82 -15.28 -12.39
CA GLY A 16 -7.64 -16.68 -12.77
C GLY A 16 -7.14 -16.95 -14.21
N ARG A 17 -6.90 -15.89 -15.01
CA ARG A 17 -6.41 -15.98 -16.40
C ARG A 17 -4.97 -15.51 -16.56
N VAL A 18 -4.44 -14.84 -15.54
CA VAL A 18 -3.07 -14.28 -15.52
C VAL A 18 -2.23 -15.13 -14.59
N GLY A 19 -0.98 -15.37 -14.98
CA GLY A 19 -0.03 -16.06 -14.12
C GLY A 19 0.23 -15.30 -12.81
N PRO A 20 0.84 -15.96 -11.81
CA PRO A 20 1.12 -15.32 -10.53
C PRO A 20 2.08 -14.13 -10.69
N ASP A 21 1.80 -13.08 -9.95
CA ASP A 21 2.60 -11.86 -9.87
C ASP A 21 2.98 -11.54 -8.42
N ALA A 22 3.99 -10.69 -8.24
CA ALA A 22 4.50 -10.39 -6.91
C ALA A 22 3.52 -9.55 -6.08
N ASP A 23 2.75 -8.66 -6.69
CA ASP A 23 1.80 -7.79 -6.00
C ASP A 23 0.64 -8.62 -5.41
N SER A 24 -0.04 -9.37 -6.26
CA SER A 24 -1.13 -10.27 -5.84
C SER A 24 -0.68 -11.29 -4.81
N THR A 25 0.53 -11.84 -4.99
CA THR A 25 1.11 -12.82 -4.04
C THR A 25 1.41 -12.17 -2.69
N ALA A 26 1.98 -10.98 -2.67
CA ALA A 26 2.27 -10.26 -1.43
C ALA A 26 1.00 -9.95 -0.63
N MET A 27 -0.05 -9.47 -1.32
CA MET A 27 -1.35 -9.20 -0.69
C MET A 27 -2.01 -10.47 -0.16
N ALA A 28 -1.93 -11.58 -0.90
CA ALA A 28 -2.45 -12.87 -0.44
C ALA A 28 -1.71 -13.38 0.81
N ILE A 29 -0.37 -13.29 0.83
CA ILE A 29 0.45 -13.64 2.00
C ILE A 29 0.07 -12.79 3.21
N ALA A 30 -0.07 -11.48 3.03
CA ALA A 30 -0.44 -10.57 4.10
C ALA A 30 -1.81 -10.93 4.70
N LEU A 31 -2.81 -11.16 3.86
CA LEU A 31 -4.14 -11.55 4.31
C LEU A 31 -4.15 -12.91 5.03
N LEU A 32 -3.49 -13.91 4.46
CA LEU A 32 -3.39 -15.24 5.08
C LEU A 32 -2.70 -15.16 6.45
N THR A 33 -1.60 -14.41 6.53
CA THR A 33 -0.88 -14.19 7.79
C THR A 33 -1.76 -13.49 8.83
N ALA A 34 -2.49 -12.44 8.45
CA ALA A 34 -3.39 -11.71 9.34
C ALA A 34 -4.55 -12.57 9.86
N LEU A 35 -4.99 -13.55 9.06
CA LEU A 35 -6.03 -14.51 9.43
C LEU A 35 -5.49 -15.74 10.17
N GLY A 36 -4.19 -15.81 10.47
CA GLY A 36 -3.56 -16.91 11.19
C GLY A 36 -3.37 -18.19 10.36
N PHE A 37 -3.46 -18.11 9.03
CA PHE A 37 -3.16 -19.24 8.16
C PHE A 37 -1.65 -19.38 7.94
N GLU A 38 -1.21 -20.62 7.81
CA GLU A 38 0.16 -20.91 7.42
C GLU A 38 0.37 -20.57 5.94
N VAL A 39 1.44 -19.82 5.66
CA VAL A 39 1.86 -19.46 4.31
C VAL A 39 2.97 -20.41 3.87
N ALA A 40 2.77 -21.08 2.74
CA ALA A 40 3.73 -22.04 2.22
C ALA A 40 5.06 -21.34 1.87
N GLU A 41 6.18 -21.99 2.20
CA GLU A 41 7.53 -21.49 1.89
C GLU A 41 7.71 -21.25 0.38
N ALA A 42 7.07 -22.04 -0.47
CA ALA A 42 7.09 -21.85 -1.92
C ALA A 42 6.56 -20.46 -2.35
N ASP A 43 5.56 -19.90 -1.64
CA ASP A 43 5.01 -18.58 -1.96
C ASP A 43 5.95 -17.44 -1.53
N ARG A 44 6.61 -17.59 -0.39
CA ARG A 44 7.66 -16.63 0.05
C ARG A 44 8.89 -16.69 -0.86
N SER A 45 9.31 -17.88 -1.23
CA SER A 45 10.38 -18.11 -2.21
C SER A 45 10.01 -17.55 -3.60
N PHE A 46 8.71 -17.58 -3.97
CA PHE A 46 8.23 -16.92 -5.18
C PHE A 46 8.52 -15.40 -5.11
N LEU A 47 8.16 -14.73 -4.03
CA LEU A 47 8.46 -13.31 -3.86
C LEU A 47 9.97 -13.04 -3.86
N ARG A 48 10.77 -13.90 -3.19
CA ARG A 48 12.23 -13.76 -3.16
C ARG A 48 12.84 -13.73 -4.56
N ARG A 49 12.33 -14.54 -5.47
CA ARG A 49 12.78 -14.58 -6.87
C ARG A 49 12.41 -13.33 -7.68
N HIS A 50 11.40 -12.56 -7.26
CA HIS A 50 11.01 -11.30 -7.89
C HIS A 50 11.81 -10.10 -7.39
N TRP A 51 12.61 -10.28 -6.33
CA TRP A 51 13.50 -9.22 -5.85
C TRP A 51 14.62 -8.95 -6.86
N ARG A 52 14.70 -7.71 -7.31
CA ARG A 52 15.79 -7.20 -8.16
C ARG A 52 16.81 -6.53 -7.26
N ARG A 53 18.04 -7.05 -7.27
CA ARG A 53 19.14 -6.59 -6.40
C ARG A 53 19.36 -5.09 -6.54
N GLY A 54 19.30 -4.38 -5.43
CA GLY A 54 19.49 -2.93 -5.38
C GLY A 54 18.31 -2.10 -5.91
N GLU A 55 17.28 -2.71 -6.49
CA GLU A 55 16.17 -1.99 -7.14
C GLU A 55 14.84 -2.12 -6.37
N GLY A 56 14.50 -3.31 -5.88
CA GLY A 56 13.24 -3.63 -5.23
C GLY A 56 12.53 -4.82 -5.85
N MET A 57 11.21 -4.86 -5.80
CA MET A 57 10.39 -5.98 -6.25
C MET A 57 9.84 -5.74 -7.65
N ALA A 58 10.08 -6.66 -8.58
CA ALA A 58 9.43 -6.68 -9.89
C ALA A 58 8.03 -7.29 -9.78
N THR A 59 7.06 -6.75 -10.50
CA THR A 59 5.71 -7.33 -10.58
C THR A 59 5.75 -8.69 -11.28
N TYR A 60 6.36 -8.71 -12.44
CA TYR A 60 6.57 -9.91 -13.26
C TYR A 60 8.07 -10.15 -13.44
N ARG A 61 8.56 -11.29 -12.98
CA ARG A 61 10.00 -11.59 -13.06
C ARG A 61 10.51 -11.63 -14.50
N ASP A 62 9.76 -12.29 -15.35
CA ASP A 62 10.10 -12.58 -16.75
C ASP A 62 9.08 -11.93 -17.70
N GLY A 63 8.51 -10.80 -17.28
CA GLY A 63 7.56 -10.02 -18.07
C GLY A 63 8.23 -9.29 -19.23
N PRO A 64 7.44 -8.77 -20.19
CA PRO A 64 7.97 -7.99 -21.30
C PRO A 64 8.43 -6.60 -20.81
N GLY A 65 9.53 -6.11 -21.36
CA GLY A 65 10.00 -4.74 -21.23
C GLY A 65 10.03 -4.19 -19.81
N ALA A 66 9.45 -3.03 -19.62
CA ALA A 66 9.42 -2.34 -18.33
C ALA A 66 8.57 -3.05 -17.25
N TRP A 67 7.69 -3.98 -17.62
CA TRP A 67 6.90 -4.75 -16.66
C TRP A 67 7.77 -5.69 -15.80
N ALA A 68 8.95 -6.05 -16.29
CA ALA A 68 9.93 -6.84 -15.55
C ALA A 68 10.81 -5.99 -14.61
N ASN A 69 10.72 -4.67 -14.66
CA ASN A 69 11.47 -3.80 -13.76
C ASN A 69 10.91 -3.86 -12.33
N ALA A 70 11.73 -3.45 -11.37
CA ALA A 70 11.26 -3.24 -10.02
C ALA A 70 10.35 -2.00 -9.95
N HIS A 71 9.19 -2.15 -9.32
CA HIS A 71 8.23 -1.08 -9.14
C HIS A 71 8.03 -0.78 -7.66
N TRP A 72 7.99 0.51 -7.32
CA TRP A 72 7.91 0.87 -5.92
C TRP A 72 6.54 0.57 -5.32
N ASP A 73 5.46 0.68 -6.07
CA ASP A 73 4.11 0.33 -5.64
C ASP A 73 3.91 -1.17 -5.33
N VAL A 74 4.85 -2.03 -5.71
CA VAL A 74 4.89 -3.47 -5.37
C VAL A 74 5.90 -3.77 -4.25
N THR A 75 7.00 -3.01 -4.20
CA THR A 75 8.17 -3.30 -3.34
C THR A 75 7.86 -3.36 -1.84
N PRO A 76 7.10 -2.43 -1.20
CA PRO A 76 6.90 -2.43 0.24
C PRO A 76 6.17 -3.67 0.74
N TRP A 77 5.07 -4.03 0.12
CA TRP A 77 4.30 -5.21 0.48
C TRP A 77 4.97 -6.51 0.05
N GLY A 78 5.64 -6.50 -1.10
CA GLY A 78 6.49 -7.61 -1.52
C GLY A 78 7.58 -7.91 -0.49
N TYR A 79 8.24 -6.88 0.03
CA TYR A 79 9.25 -7.03 1.09
C TYR A 79 8.64 -7.58 2.40
N LEU A 80 7.47 -7.12 2.80
CA LEU A 80 6.76 -7.65 3.97
C LEU A 80 6.40 -9.14 3.81
N GLY A 81 6.04 -9.56 2.61
CA GLY A 81 5.69 -10.95 2.29
C GLY A 81 6.86 -11.93 2.30
N LEU A 82 8.10 -11.45 2.26
CA LEU A 82 9.31 -12.29 2.32
C LEU A 82 9.44 -13.03 3.65
N ALA A 83 10.20 -14.12 3.65
CA ALA A 83 10.63 -14.78 4.89
C ALA A 83 11.47 -13.83 5.76
N ALA A 84 11.47 -14.04 7.08
CA ALA A 84 12.18 -13.16 8.02
C ALA A 84 13.68 -13.09 7.73
N ALA A 85 14.30 -14.21 7.34
CA ALA A 85 15.71 -14.26 6.96
C ALA A 85 16.02 -13.41 5.73
N ASP A 86 15.17 -13.52 4.68
CA ASP A 86 15.29 -12.72 3.45
C ASP A 86 15.11 -11.22 3.74
N ARG A 87 14.13 -10.86 4.60
CA ARG A 87 13.97 -9.46 5.01
C ARG A 87 15.20 -8.92 5.74
N ALA A 88 15.83 -9.74 6.60
CA ALA A 88 17.05 -9.34 7.29
C ALA A 88 18.20 -9.12 6.30
N GLU A 89 18.39 -10.03 5.36
CA GLU A 89 19.42 -9.93 4.31
C GLU A 89 19.20 -8.70 3.43
N LEU A 90 17.98 -8.45 2.99
CA LEU A 90 17.63 -7.41 2.01
C LEU A 90 17.33 -6.04 2.62
N ARG A 91 17.42 -5.90 3.96
CA ARG A 91 17.02 -4.67 4.67
C ARG A 91 17.72 -3.42 4.15
N SER A 92 19.02 -3.48 3.93
CA SER A 92 19.80 -2.34 3.44
C SER A 92 19.39 -1.93 2.01
N GLU A 93 19.12 -2.91 1.16
CA GLU A 93 18.65 -2.67 -0.21
C GLU A 93 17.26 -2.07 -0.21
N PHE A 94 16.35 -2.58 0.63
CA PHE A 94 15.00 -2.03 0.81
C PHE A 94 15.05 -0.56 1.25
N LEU A 95 15.85 -0.24 2.28
CA LEU A 95 15.99 1.15 2.77
C LEU A 95 16.64 2.09 1.74
N ALA A 96 17.55 1.58 0.91
CA ALA A 96 18.12 2.35 -0.19
C ALA A 96 17.08 2.61 -1.28
N ALA A 97 16.29 1.60 -1.66
CA ALA A 97 15.21 1.74 -2.63
C ALA A 97 14.09 2.67 -2.11
N LEU A 98 13.75 2.60 -0.81
CA LEU A 98 12.81 3.51 -0.16
C LEU A 98 13.17 4.99 -0.36
N ARG A 99 14.46 5.33 -0.16
CA ARG A 99 14.94 6.71 -0.33
C ARG A 99 14.95 7.14 -1.80
N ARG A 100 15.41 6.26 -2.69
CA ARG A 100 15.56 6.56 -4.12
C ARG A 100 14.22 6.81 -4.82
N ASN A 101 13.17 6.08 -4.42
CA ASN A 101 11.85 6.19 -5.03
C ASN A 101 10.97 7.28 -4.42
N ARG A 102 11.48 7.99 -3.40
CA ARG A 102 10.80 9.15 -2.81
C ARG A 102 10.96 10.35 -3.72
N THR A 103 9.86 11.04 -3.98
CA THR A 103 9.81 12.27 -4.78
C THR A 103 10.11 13.50 -3.93
N GLU A 104 10.33 14.65 -4.54
CA GLU A 104 10.65 15.92 -3.84
C GLU A 104 9.50 16.39 -2.93
N ASP A 105 8.25 16.08 -3.30
CA ASP A 105 7.05 16.34 -2.49
C ASP A 105 6.84 15.32 -1.36
N GLY A 106 7.79 14.41 -1.16
CA GLY A 106 7.80 13.45 -0.07
C GLY A 106 6.96 12.20 -0.28
N LEU A 107 6.32 12.05 -1.44
CA LEU A 107 5.54 10.88 -1.81
C LEU A 107 6.43 9.78 -2.42
N TRP A 108 5.84 8.63 -2.74
CA TRP A 108 6.52 7.56 -3.46
C TRP A 108 5.87 7.31 -4.81
N ARG A 109 6.70 7.15 -5.84
CA ARG A 109 6.27 6.92 -7.22
C ARG A 109 5.41 5.67 -7.34
N ALA A 110 4.46 5.72 -8.29
CA ALA A 110 3.63 4.60 -8.67
C ALA A 110 3.80 4.29 -10.14
N TYR A 111 4.02 3.03 -10.48
CA TYR A 111 4.09 2.57 -11.87
C TYR A 111 2.70 2.14 -12.37
N TRP A 112 2.01 1.32 -11.59
CA TRP A 112 0.70 0.77 -11.93
C TRP A 112 -0.47 1.69 -11.57
N TRP A 113 -0.25 2.77 -10.84
CA TRP A 113 -1.31 3.64 -10.35
C TRP A 113 -1.20 5.05 -10.94
N ARG A 114 -2.36 5.66 -11.21
CA ARG A 114 -2.46 7.00 -11.80
C ARG A 114 -1.75 8.07 -10.95
N THR A 115 -1.86 7.95 -9.64
CA THR A 115 -1.29 8.90 -8.70
C THR A 115 -0.32 8.20 -7.73
N PRO A 116 0.62 8.92 -7.10
CA PRO A 116 1.51 8.36 -6.10
C PRO A 116 0.83 8.07 -4.77
N LEU A 117 -0.47 8.40 -4.59
CA LEU A 117 -1.15 8.29 -3.30
C LEU A 117 -1.26 6.84 -2.83
N TYR A 118 -1.66 5.91 -3.70
CA TYR A 118 -1.76 4.50 -3.34
C TYR A 118 -0.39 3.93 -2.93
N SER A 119 0.63 4.16 -3.74
CA SER A 119 2.00 3.72 -3.46
C SER A 119 2.52 4.30 -2.12
N THR A 120 2.22 5.56 -1.84
CA THR A 120 2.60 6.23 -0.60
C THR A 120 1.87 5.63 0.61
N PHE A 121 0.56 5.40 0.50
CA PHE A 121 -0.21 4.76 1.56
C PHE A 121 0.32 3.37 1.89
N LEU A 122 0.53 2.52 0.86
CA LEU A 122 1.12 1.18 1.03
C LEU A 122 2.51 1.23 1.67
N THR A 123 3.32 2.23 1.30
CA THR A 123 4.66 2.41 1.87
C THR A 123 4.58 2.72 3.37
N LEU A 124 3.73 3.66 3.77
CA LEU A 124 3.59 4.04 5.18
C LEU A 124 3.06 2.88 6.04
N GLU A 125 2.11 2.12 5.53
CA GLU A 125 1.65 0.90 6.20
C GLU A 125 2.77 -0.12 6.38
N ALA A 126 3.53 -0.39 5.30
CA ALA A 126 4.65 -1.32 5.37
C ALA A 126 5.72 -0.87 6.37
N LEU A 127 6.03 0.43 6.41
CA LEU A 127 6.98 0.99 7.39
C LEU A 127 6.47 0.82 8.82
N ARG A 128 5.17 1.05 9.07
CA ARG A 128 4.54 0.83 10.38
C ARG A 128 4.66 -0.63 10.81
N GLU A 129 4.32 -1.58 9.93
CA GLU A 129 4.44 -3.02 10.21
C GLU A 129 5.89 -3.46 10.47
N LEU A 130 6.85 -2.79 9.85
CA LEU A 130 8.29 -3.05 10.03
C LEU A 130 8.89 -2.35 11.25
N GLY A 131 8.12 -1.51 11.97
CA GLY A 131 8.63 -0.67 13.05
C GLY A 131 9.67 0.35 12.56
N ILE A 132 9.60 0.78 11.31
CA ILE A 132 10.48 1.79 10.73
C ILE A 132 9.74 3.14 10.81
N PRO A 133 10.32 4.17 11.46
CA PRO A 133 9.71 5.49 11.50
C PRO A 133 9.43 6.01 10.08
N ALA A 134 8.21 6.51 9.86
CA ALA A 134 7.90 7.17 8.61
C ALA A 134 8.79 8.42 8.49
N PRO A 135 9.50 8.61 7.36
CA PRO A 135 10.17 9.87 7.11
C PRO A 135 9.12 10.97 7.07
N GLU A 136 9.47 12.19 7.49
CA GLU A 136 8.57 13.33 7.36
C GLU A 136 8.04 13.38 5.92
N THR A 137 6.79 12.97 5.75
CA THR A 137 6.10 13.08 4.48
C THR A 137 5.77 14.56 4.33
N GLY A 138 6.24 15.18 3.26
CA GLY A 138 5.64 16.45 2.84
C GLY A 138 4.13 16.21 2.79
N ARG A 139 3.33 17.17 3.30
CA ARG A 139 1.89 17.11 3.06
C ARG A 139 1.70 16.91 1.56
N PRO A 140 0.71 16.12 1.12
CA PRO A 140 0.36 16.07 -0.29
C PRO A 140 -0.02 17.49 -0.76
N THR A 141 0.96 18.29 -1.07
CA THR A 141 0.79 19.73 -1.41
C THR A 141 0.65 19.93 -2.92
N GLY A 142 0.74 18.84 -3.68
CA GLY A 142 0.54 18.89 -5.12
C GLY A 142 -0.94 19.13 -5.47
N PRO A 143 -1.23 19.63 -6.67
CA PRO A 143 -2.58 19.68 -7.21
C PRO A 143 -3.05 18.26 -7.59
N PHE A 144 -3.04 17.34 -6.61
CA PHE A 144 -3.75 16.11 -6.78
C PHE A 144 -5.21 16.47 -6.83
N SER A 145 -5.77 16.48 -8.04
CA SER A 145 -7.22 16.50 -8.20
C SER A 145 -7.74 15.26 -7.50
N VAL A 146 -8.12 15.42 -6.24
CA VAL A 146 -8.75 14.38 -5.44
C VAL A 146 -10.23 14.42 -5.81
N ASP A 147 -10.51 14.04 -7.04
CA ASP A 147 -11.82 14.06 -7.68
C ASP A 147 -12.51 12.69 -7.62
N ASN A 148 -11.91 11.73 -6.92
CA ASN A 148 -12.42 10.38 -6.86
C ASN A 148 -12.20 9.76 -5.46
N PRO A 149 -13.06 8.82 -5.03
CA PRO A 149 -13.02 8.27 -3.68
C PRO A 149 -11.79 7.39 -3.42
N PHE A 150 -11.19 6.78 -4.43
CA PHE A 150 -9.98 5.97 -4.27
C PHE A 150 -8.78 6.83 -3.83
N ASP A 151 -8.49 7.89 -4.57
CA ASP A 151 -7.39 8.80 -4.23
C ASP A 151 -7.64 9.54 -2.92
N LEU A 152 -8.90 9.92 -2.65
CA LEU A 152 -9.28 10.56 -1.40
C LEU A 152 -9.07 9.66 -0.19
N ALA A 153 -9.44 8.38 -0.30
CA ALA A 153 -9.20 7.39 0.74
C ALA A 153 -7.69 7.20 1.01
N ASN A 154 -6.88 7.11 -0.04
CA ASN A 154 -5.42 7.03 0.10
C ASN A 154 -4.85 8.27 0.80
N ALA A 155 -5.30 9.48 0.44
CA ALA A 155 -4.86 10.72 1.08
C ALA A 155 -5.23 10.78 2.57
N ILE A 156 -6.43 10.29 2.95
CA ILE A 156 -6.84 10.16 4.35
C ILE A 156 -5.95 9.15 5.09
N GLY A 157 -5.70 7.97 4.49
CA GLY A 157 -4.83 6.95 5.07
C GLY A 157 -3.40 7.44 5.27
N ILE A 158 -2.83 8.17 4.29
CA ILE A 158 -1.53 8.82 4.41
C ILE A 158 -1.54 9.81 5.59
N SER A 159 -2.58 10.65 5.69
CA SER A 159 -2.68 11.64 6.77
C SER A 159 -2.80 10.97 8.14
N ALA A 160 -3.54 9.88 8.26
CA ALA A 160 -3.64 9.10 9.50
C ALA A 160 -2.26 8.52 9.90
N LEU A 161 -1.59 7.82 8.98
CA LEU A 161 -0.30 7.19 9.25
C LEU A 161 0.86 8.18 9.47
N ALA A 162 0.78 9.37 8.90
CA ALA A 162 1.77 10.44 9.07
C ALA A 162 1.44 11.40 10.23
N HIS A 163 0.50 11.02 11.12
CA HIS A 163 0.05 11.85 12.26
C HIS A 163 -0.43 13.25 11.84
N GLY A 164 -1.18 13.30 10.73
CA GLY A 164 -1.82 14.53 10.26
C GLY A 164 -2.78 15.13 11.28
N SER A 165 -2.97 16.45 11.25
CA SER A 165 -3.90 17.11 12.15
C SER A 165 -5.36 16.70 11.86
N ALA A 166 -6.19 16.65 12.91
CA ALA A 166 -7.63 16.39 12.77
C ALA A 166 -8.32 17.35 11.79
N GLU A 167 -7.84 18.59 11.71
CA GLU A 167 -8.33 19.59 10.77
C GLU A 167 -8.03 19.23 9.31
N ALA A 168 -6.81 18.71 9.04
CA ALA A 168 -6.41 18.27 7.71
C ALA A 168 -7.22 17.04 7.23
N ILE A 169 -7.72 16.23 8.14
CA ILE A 169 -8.50 15.02 7.83
C ILE A 169 -10.01 15.29 7.76
N GLY A 170 -10.52 16.23 8.54
CA GLY A 170 -11.96 16.39 8.78
C GLY A 170 -12.79 16.71 7.52
N ARG A 171 -12.32 17.59 6.64
CA ARG A 171 -13.01 17.89 5.37
C ARG A 171 -12.90 16.74 4.37
N PRO A 172 -11.72 16.19 4.08
CA PRO A 172 -11.57 15.01 3.25
C PRO A 172 -12.44 13.83 3.71
N LEU A 173 -12.49 13.58 5.01
CA LEU A 173 -13.30 12.51 5.58
C LEU A 173 -14.80 12.70 5.30
N ARG A 174 -15.34 13.90 5.53
CA ARG A 174 -16.73 14.20 5.20
C ARG A 174 -17.01 13.96 3.72
N THR A 175 -16.17 14.47 2.84
CA THR A 175 -16.33 14.27 1.39
C THR A 175 -16.31 12.77 1.03
N LEU A 176 -15.41 11.98 1.63
CA LEU A 176 -15.38 10.54 1.39
C LEU A 176 -16.70 9.87 1.84
N LEU A 177 -17.21 10.23 3.01
CA LEU A 177 -18.47 9.69 3.52
C LEU A 177 -19.68 10.12 2.67
N ASP A 178 -19.70 11.36 2.17
CA ASP A 178 -20.74 11.85 1.28
C ASP A 178 -20.77 11.12 -0.07
N TRP A 179 -19.67 10.54 -0.49
CA TRP A 179 -19.57 9.73 -1.72
C TRP A 179 -19.94 8.26 -1.50
N GLN A 180 -20.20 7.85 -0.27
CA GLN A 180 -20.62 6.47 0.00
C GLN A 180 -22.01 6.20 -0.60
N LEU A 181 -22.12 5.09 -1.32
CA LEU A 181 -23.38 4.64 -1.92
C LEU A 181 -24.33 4.08 -0.84
N PRO A 182 -25.65 4.05 -1.11
CA PRO A 182 -26.62 3.51 -0.14
C PRO A 182 -26.39 2.05 0.27
N ASP A 183 -25.65 1.27 -0.56
CA ASP A 183 -25.29 -0.12 -0.26
C ASP A 183 -23.98 -0.25 0.54
N GLY A 184 -23.40 0.89 0.97
CA GLY A 184 -22.18 0.94 1.78
C GLY A 184 -20.89 0.93 0.98
N ARG A 185 -20.91 0.72 -0.32
CA ARG A 185 -19.73 0.79 -1.19
C ARG A 185 -19.38 2.22 -1.57
N TRP A 186 -18.20 2.41 -2.12
CA TRP A 186 -17.80 3.61 -2.83
C TRP A 186 -17.74 3.36 -4.33
N PRO A 187 -18.10 4.35 -5.16
CA PRO A 187 -18.00 4.21 -6.62
C PRO A 187 -16.55 3.99 -7.04
N GLY A 188 -16.36 3.11 -8.02
CA GLY A 188 -15.03 2.82 -8.54
C GLY A 188 -14.45 3.96 -9.37
N SER A 189 -13.15 3.98 -9.48
CA SER A 189 -12.38 5.02 -10.16
C SER A 189 -11.40 4.42 -11.16
N ALA A 190 -11.10 5.15 -12.23
CA ALA A 190 -10.15 4.74 -13.26
C ALA A 190 -8.70 5.06 -12.83
N ASN A 191 -8.17 4.30 -11.90
CA ASN A 191 -6.87 4.56 -11.28
C ASN A 191 -5.80 3.53 -11.59
N LEU A 192 -6.17 2.32 -11.99
CA LEU A 192 -5.20 1.31 -12.42
C LEU A 192 -4.69 1.66 -13.82
N ARG A 193 -3.41 1.90 -13.92
CA ARG A 193 -2.71 2.14 -15.18
C ARG A 193 -2.19 0.82 -15.71
N VAL A 194 -2.52 0.51 -16.96
CA VAL A 194 -1.85 -0.55 -17.71
C VAL A 194 -1.03 0.11 -18.80
N THR A 195 0.24 0.28 -18.50
CA THR A 195 1.20 0.93 -19.39
C THR A 195 1.56 0.00 -20.55
N ASP A 196 2.01 0.61 -21.65
CA ASP A 196 2.79 -0.11 -22.66
C ASP A 196 4.06 -0.66 -22.00
N ASP A 197 4.49 -1.85 -22.38
CA ASP A 197 5.68 -2.49 -21.83
C ASP A 197 7.00 -1.79 -22.19
N GLY A 198 6.99 -0.93 -23.22
CA GLY A 198 8.09 -0.02 -23.55
C GLY A 198 8.20 1.21 -22.63
N CYS A 199 7.15 1.52 -21.84
CA CYS A 199 7.11 2.71 -20.99
C CYS A 199 7.68 2.44 -19.59
N SER A 200 8.87 2.95 -19.31
CA SER A 200 9.52 2.81 -17.99
C SER A 200 9.16 3.91 -16.98
N GLU A 201 8.70 5.07 -17.46
CA GLU A 201 8.43 6.25 -16.62
C GLU A 201 7.03 6.84 -16.91
N PRO A 202 5.95 6.09 -16.59
CA PRO A 202 4.58 6.50 -16.91
C PRO A 202 4.09 7.74 -16.15
N TRP A 203 4.82 8.19 -15.15
CA TRP A 203 4.57 9.44 -14.42
C TRP A 203 5.07 10.68 -15.18
N VAL A 204 6.01 10.53 -16.13
CA VAL A 204 6.51 11.62 -16.98
C VAL A 204 5.64 11.74 -18.21
N LYS A 205 5.37 10.62 -18.87
CA LYS A 205 4.54 10.54 -20.06
C LYS A 205 3.53 9.42 -19.87
N PRO A 206 2.30 9.73 -19.46
CA PRO A 206 1.28 8.72 -19.23
C PRO A 206 0.87 8.10 -20.57
N GLU A 207 1.40 6.92 -20.84
CA GLU A 207 1.02 6.06 -21.96
C GLU A 207 0.25 4.85 -21.45
N GLY A 208 -0.67 4.35 -22.26
CA GLY A 208 -1.50 3.20 -21.91
C GLY A 208 -2.91 3.56 -21.47
N ALA A 209 -3.66 2.55 -21.05
CA ALA A 209 -5.05 2.67 -20.65
C ALA A 209 -5.18 2.76 -19.13
N TYR A 210 -6.21 3.46 -18.67
CA TYR A 210 -6.67 3.41 -17.30
C TYR A 210 -7.88 2.49 -17.18
N TYR A 211 -7.85 1.60 -16.20
CA TYR A 211 -8.94 0.69 -15.91
C TYR A 211 -9.67 1.12 -14.67
N ALA A 212 -10.99 1.15 -14.78
CA ALA A 212 -11.86 1.45 -13.66
C ALA A 212 -12.11 0.20 -12.82
N ASP A 213 -12.16 0.38 -11.52
CA ASP A 213 -12.75 -0.57 -10.59
C ASP A 213 -14.29 -0.52 -10.72
N ALA A 214 -14.82 -1.11 -11.78
CA ALA A 214 -16.23 -0.96 -12.16
C ALA A 214 -17.22 -1.36 -11.05
N ALA A 215 -16.83 -2.33 -10.19
CA ALA A 215 -17.66 -2.75 -9.06
C ALA A 215 -17.41 -1.94 -7.78
N GLY A 216 -16.44 -1.04 -7.76
CA GLY A 216 -16.03 -0.28 -6.58
C GLY A 216 -15.37 -1.13 -5.48
N THR A 217 -14.98 -2.36 -5.79
CA THR A 217 -14.46 -3.31 -4.78
C THR A 217 -13.12 -2.84 -4.21
N LEU A 218 -12.18 -2.47 -5.08
CA LEU A 218 -10.87 -1.98 -4.67
C LEU A 218 -10.99 -0.63 -3.96
N THR A 219 -11.80 0.28 -4.51
CA THR A 219 -12.06 1.59 -3.92
C THR A 219 -12.67 1.45 -2.53
N THR A 220 -13.67 0.58 -2.37
CA THR A 220 -14.29 0.30 -1.08
C THR A 220 -13.30 -0.29 -0.08
N ALA A 221 -12.51 -1.28 -0.48
CA ALA A 221 -11.48 -1.87 0.37
C ALA A 221 -10.46 -0.82 0.83
N THR A 222 -10.02 0.06 -0.08
CA THR A 222 -9.10 1.16 0.24
C THR A 222 -9.72 2.17 1.21
N ALA A 223 -10.98 2.54 1.02
CA ALA A 223 -11.71 3.43 1.93
C ALA A 223 -11.84 2.82 3.33
N VAL A 224 -12.27 1.57 3.44
CA VAL A 224 -12.37 0.85 4.72
C VAL A 224 -11.01 0.77 5.42
N ARG A 225 -9.94 0.47 4.68
CA ARG A 225 -8.58 0.38 5.20
C ARG A 225 -8.10 1.73 5.77
N ALA A 226 -8.30 2.82 5.03
CA ALA A 226 -7.93 4.17 5.48
C ALA A 226 -8.72 4.60 6.73
N LEU A 227 -10.03 4.32 6.77
CA LEU A 227 -10.87 4.59 7.93
C LEU A 227 -10.48 3.75 9.15
N THR A 228 -10.03 2.51 8.94
CA THR A 228 -9.53 1.64 10.03
C THR A 228 -8.28 2.24 10.68
N HIS A 229 -7.32 2.73 9.90
CA HIS A 229 -6.14 3.40 10.45
C HIS A 229 -6.51 4.66 11.23
N LEU A 230 -7.42 5.47 10.69
CA LEU A 230 -7.89 6.67 11.38
C LEU A 230 -8.55 6.34 12.73
N LEU A 231 -9.38 5.31 12.80
CA LEU A 231 -10.01 4.88 14.04
C LEU A 231 -8.99 4.36 15.05
N GLN A 232 -8.01 3.58 14.62
CA GLN A 232 -6.94 3.08 15.50
C GLN A 232 -6.18 4.23 16.16
N ASP A 233 -5.85 5.28 15.43
CA ASP A 233 -5.15 6.45 15.98
C ASP A 233 -6.03 7.23 16.96
N VAL A 234 -7.33 7.40 16.68
CA VAL A 234 -8.27 8.06 17.60
C VAL A 234 -8.39 7.28 18.92
N PHE A 235 -8.49 5.95 18.85
CA PHE A 235 -8.57 5.11 20.06
C PHE A 235 -7.25 5.09 20.82
N ALA A 236 -6.10 5.09 20.18
CA ALA A 236 -4.80 5.15 20.81
C ALA A 236 -4.61 6.44 21.62
N VAL A 237 -5.03 7.59 21.05
CA VAL A 237 -4.97 8.90 21.73
C VAL A 237 -5.91 8.94 22.94
N ARG A 238 -7.13 8.41 22.86
CA ARG A 238 -8.05 8.35 24.00
C ARG A 238 -7.50 7.55 25.15
N ASN A 239 -7.00 6.35 24.88
CA ASN A 239 -6.44 5.48 25.92
C ASN A 239 -5.18 6.06 26.59
N ALA A 240 -4.37 6.81 25.85
CA ALA A 240 -3.21 7.51 26.41
C ALA A 240 -3.58 8.68 27.33
N GLY A 241 -4.73 9.34 27.08
CA GLY A 241 -5.25 10.43 27.91
C GLY A 241 -5.95 9.99 29.20
N GLU A 242 -6.36 8.72 29.26
CA GLU A 242 -7.05 8.14 30.43
C GLU A 242 -6.14 7.38 31.41
N ALA A 243 -4.80 7.42 31.21
CA ALA A 243 -3.88 6.82 32.17
C ALA A 243 -4.04 7.50 33.54
N PRO A 244 -4.38 6.78 34.63
CA PRO A 244 -4.63 7.38 35.93
C PRO A 244 -3.37 8.10 36.40
N ALA A 245 -3.51 9.36 36.79
CA ALA A 245 -2.46 10.11 37.47
C ALA A 245 -1.93 9.25 38.63
N SER A 246 -0.69 8.80 38.54
CA SER A 246 -0.06 8.03 39.58
C SER A 246 -0.09 8.85 40.87
N THR A 247 -0.88 8.41 41.85
CA THR A 247 -0.91 8.93 43.21
C THR A 247 0.47 8.73 43.81
N VAL A 248 1.31 9.76 43.72
CA VAL A 248 2.53 9.85 44.52
C VAL A 248 2.08 9.90 45.99
N ARG A 249 2.07 8.76 46.65
CA ARG A 249 1.99 8.72 48.11
C ARG A 249 3.27 9.32 48.65
N GLN A 250 3.19 10.56 49.10
CA GLN A 250 4.18 11.13 50.01
C GLN A 250 4.11 10.37 51.30
N SER A 251 5.12 9.52 51.55
CA SER A 251 5.39 8.97 52.86
C SER A 251 6.00 10.07 53.75
N ARG A 252 5.31 10.38 54.83
CA ARG A 252 5.87 11.13 55.95
C ARG A 252 6.68 10.20 56.86
#